data_8758e55c1dfe01c52d316f68737fe79c
#
_entry.id   8758e55c1dfe01c52d316f68737fe79c
#
_cell.length_a   1.000
_cell.length_b   1.000
_cell.length_c   1.000
_cell.angle_alpha   90.00
_cell.angle_beta   90.00
_cell.angle_gamma   90.00
#
_symmetry.space_group_name_H-M   'P 1'
#
loop_
_entity.id
_entity.type
_entity.pdbx_description
1 polymer ?
#
loop_
_entity_poly.entity_id
_entity_poly.type
_entity_poly.pdbx_seq_one_letter_code
_entity_poly.pdbx_strand_id
1 'polypeptide(L)'
;FSSAQMNWIKWDHHEAIAEKGYEVIMLDFRVHGDSDAPQDPDKYPTNVLVRDVAALVDHLALEDYDLGGFSLGARTSLHATAHGVLQPRHLVVGGMGTAGLGEWHRRAAKFRRVIEKFDEIPRGDPDYFSMQFLKSQGVDRVAARLLLDTMPDLDLALLANITMPTLVVCGDEDRDNGSAEELAGLLPIAEYVEVPGTHMGSVTKAELGEAIAGWLAKTA
;
A
#
# COMPACT_ATOMS: atom_id res chain seq x y z
N PHE A 1 3.10 1.53 -8.33
CA PHE A 1 4.43 1.15 -8.84
C PHE A 1 5.52 2.14 -8.40
N SER A 2 5.59 2.47 -7.12
CA SER A 2 6.65 3.27 -6.51
C SER A 2 7.52 2.36 -5.64
N SER A 3 8.68 2.83 -5.17
CA SER A 3 9.61 2.07 -4.33
C SER A 3 9.58 2.54 -2.87
N ALA A 4 10.17 1.73 -1.99
CA ALA A 4 10.43 2.11 -0.60
C ALA A 4 11.30 3.37 -0.52
N GLN A 5 12.30 3.49 -1.42
CA GLN A 5 13.13 4.68 -1.55
C GLN A 5 12.29 5.95 -1.76
N MET A 6 11.29 5.88 -2.64
CA MET A 6 10.48 7.05 -3.01
C MET A 6 9.38 7.38 -2.00
N ASN A 7 8.85 6.38 -1.29
CA ASN A 7 7.73 6.57 -0.38
C ASN A 7 8.15 6.76 1.08
N TRP A 8 9.25 6.13 1.51
CA TRP A 8 9.62 6.07 2.92
C TRP A 8 10.96 6.72 3.22
N ILE A 9 11.99 6.48 2.37
CA ILE A 9 13.36 6.92 2.63
C ILE A 9 13.53 8.40 2.25
N LYS A 10 13.12 8.77 1.05
CA LYS A 10 13.31 10.11 0.50
C LYS A 10 12.71 11.24 1.34
N TRP A 11 11.72 10.94 2.13
CA TRP A 11 10.95 11.90 2.93
C TRP A 11 11.11 11.66 4.43
N ASP A 12 12.11 10.87 4.82
CA ASP A 12 12.55 10.60 6.19
C ASP A 12 11.45 9.99 7.11
N HIS A 13 10.39 9.41 6.51
CA HIS A 13 9.33 8.76 7.30
C HIS A 13 9.86 7.58 8.12
N HIS A 14 10.81 6.81 7.56
CA HIS A 14 11.47 5.72 8.24
C HIS A 14 12.30 6.21 9.42
N GLU A 15 12.95 7.38 9.31
CA GLU A 15 13.73 7.98 10.39
C GLU A 15 12.82 8.39 11.55
N ALA A 16 11.68 9.05 11.25
CA ALA A 16 10.70 9.43 12.27
C ALA A 16 10.18 8.23 13.08
N ILE A 17 10.01 7.06 12.43
CA ILE A 17 9.61 5.81 13.08
C ILE A 17 10.78 5.22 13.87
N ALA A 18 11.99 5.20 13.29
CA ALA A 18 13.19 4.66 13.94
C ALA A 18 13.58 5.44 15.22
N GLU A 19 13.36 6.76 15.24
CA GLU A 19 13.54 7.59 16.43
C GLU A 19 12.66 7.20 17.62
N LYS A 20 11.59 6.44 17.38
CA LYS A 20 10.72 5.86 18.43
C LYS A 20 11.19 4.49 18.91
N GLY A 21 12.37 4.04 18.46
CA GLY A 21 12.99 2.77 18.89
C GLY A 21 12.62 1.56 18.02
N TYR A 22 12.02 1.78 16.85
CA TYR A 22 11.70 0.71 15.91
C TYR A 22 12.86 0.41 14.97
N GLU A 23 13.07 -0.86 14.69
CA GLU A 23 13.76 -1.30 13.48
C GLU A 23 12.78 -1.25 12.30
N VAL A 24 13.11 -0.51 11.23
CA VAL A 24 12.20 -0.30 10.10
C VAL A 24 12.66 -1.13 8.91
N ILE A 25 11.87 -2.16 8.58
CA ILE A 25 12.10 -3.03 7.44
C ILE A 25 11.18 -2.58 6.29
N MET A 26 11.77 -2.25 5.15
CA MET A 26 11.06 -1.71 3.98
C MET A 26 11.24 -2.64 2.78
N LEU A 27 10.11 -3.18 2.29
CA LEU A 27 10.06 -4.09 1.15
C LEU A 27 9.69 -3.33 -0.12
N ASP A 28 10.49 -3.45 -1.16
CA ASP A 28 10.01 -3.25 -2.53
C ASP A 28 9.24 -4.49 -2.98
N PHE A 29 7.95 -4.33 -3.28
CA PHE A 29 7.16 -5.43 -3.83
C PHE A 29 7.73 -5.89 -5.18
N ARG A 30 7.48 -7.15 -5.55
CA ARG A 30 7.79 -7.59 -6.93
C ARG A 30 7.24 -6.58 -7.94
N VAL A 31 7.95 -6.34 -9.04
CA VAL A 31 7.64 -5.33 -10.07
C VAL A 31 7.83 -3.88 -9.59
N HIS A 32 8.32 -3.65 -8.37
CA HIS A 32 8.55 -2.32 -7.81
C HIS A 32 10.03 -2.16 -7.43
N GLY A 33 10.53 -0.93 -7.56
CA GLY A 33 11.90 -0.60 -7.15
C GLY A 33 12.95 -1.53 -7.73
N ASP A 34 13.81 -2.07 -6.86
CA ASP A 34 14.90 -2.98 -7.23
C ASP A 34 14.51 -4.47 -7.12
N SER A 35 13.26 -4.78 -6.77
CA SER A 35 12.78 -6.15 -6.70
C SER A 35 12.55 -6.76 -8.08
N ASP A 36 12.68 -8.09 -8.16
CA ASP A 36 12.47 -8.84 -9.40
C ASP A 36 11.10 -8.59 -10.03
N ALA A 37 11.08 -8.53 -11.36
CA ALA A 37 9.89 -8.40 -12.19
C ALA A 37 9.78 -9.58 -13.18
N PRO A 38 9.55 -10.83 -12.72
CA PRO A 38 9.50 -11.98 -13.60
C PRO A 38 8.33 -11.88 -14.60
N GLN A 39 8.55 -12.25 -15.85
CA GLN A 39 7.54 -12.27 -16.90
C GLN A 39 6.84 -13.62 -17.05
N ASP A 40 7.13 -14.56 -16.18
CA ASP A 40 6.51 -15.88 -16.12
C ASP A 40 5.18 -15.81 -15.33
N PRO A 41 4.03 -16.13 -15.97
CA PRO A 41 2.72 -16.11 -15.29
C PRO A 41 2.65 -17.01 -14.04
N ASP A 42 3.39 -18.11 -14.01
CA ASP A 42 3.41 -19.05 -12.87
C ASP A 42 3.99 -18.40 -11.59
N LYS A 43 4.70 -17.27 -11.74
CA LYS A 43 5.22 -16.49 -10.62
C LYS A 43 4.18 -15.52 -10.02
N TYR A 44 2.95 -15.48 -10.55
CA TYR A 44 1.90 -14.55 -10.13
C TYR A 44 0.63 -15.26 -9.65
N PRO A 45 0.71 -16.09 -8.59
CA PRO A 45 -0.49 -16.66 -7.99
C PRO A 45 -1.36 -15.57 -7.34
N THR A 46 -2.65 -15.85 -7.15
CA THR A 46 -3.58 -14.95 -6.47
C THR A 46 -3.02 -14.49 -5.12
N ASN A 47 -3.19 -13.20 -4.82
CA ASN A 47 -2.68 -12.53 -3.62
C ASN A 47 -1.15 -12.66 -3.46
N VAL A 48 -0.42 -12.62 -4.57
CA VAL A 48 1.04 -12.83 -4.55
C VAL A 48 1.76 -11.84 -3.63
N LEU A 49 1.34 -10.59 -3.55
CA LEU A 49 1.95 -9.60 -2.66
C LEU A 49 1.76 -9.95 -1.18
N VAL A 50 0.61 -10.50 -0.80
CA VAL A 50 0.38 -11.03 0.56
C VAL A 50 1.35 -12.17 0.86
N ARG A 51 1.55 -13.07 -0.11
CA ARG A 51 2.51 -14.19 0.03
C ARG A 51 3.94 -13.70 0.17
N ASP A 52 4.32 -12.65 -0.57
CA ASP A 52 5.67 -12.07 -0.49
C ASP A 52 5.93 -11.46 0.89
N VAL A 53 4.97 -10.71 1.43
CA VAL A 53 5.09 -10.13 2.79
C VAL A 53 5.17 -11.24 3.83
N ALA A 54 4.31 -12.26 3.74
CA ALA A 54 4.33 -13.39 4.66
C ALA A 54 5.67 -14.14 4.60
N ALA A 55 6.20 -14.39 3.39
CA ALA A 55 7.51 -15.02 3.20
C ALA A 55 8.65 -14.19 3.80
N LEU A 56 8.58 -12.86 3.75
CA LEU A 56 9.56 -11.98 4.39
C LEU A 56 9.47 -12.06 5.91
N VAL A 57 8.27 -12.01 6.48
CA VAL A 57 8.05 -12.16 7.93
C VAL A 57 8.60 -13.49 8.43
N ASP A 58 8.31 -14.59 7.72
CA ASP A 58 8.83 -15.92 8.04
C ASP A 58 10.36 -16.01 7.90
N HIS A 59 10.92 -15.45 6.81
CA HIS A 59 12.36 -15.45 6.56
C HIS A 59 13.16 -14.72 7.64
N LEU A 60 12.62 -13.62 8.13
CA LEU A 60 13.23 -12.82 9.19
C LEU A 60 12.86 -13.33 10.58
N ALA A 61 12.03 -14.38 10.68
CA ALA A 61 11.54 -14.96 11.93
C ALA A 61 10.93 -13.87 12.87
N LEU A 62 10.12 -12.97 12.31
CA LEU A 62 9.48 -11.89 13.08
C LEU A 62 8.30 -12.44 13.86
N GLU A 63 8.41 -12.50 15.19
CA GLU A 63 7.33 -12.91 16.08
C GLU A 63 6.57 -11.71 16.66
N ASP A 64 7.27 -10.61 16.91
CA ASP A 64 6.77 -9.38 17.51
C ASP A 64 7.04 -8.20 16.58
N TYR A 65 6.05 -7.84 15.77
CA TYR A 65 6.19 -6.81 14.73
C TYR A 65 4.91 -6.02 14.52
N ASP A 66 5.07 -4.83 14.00
CA ASP A 66 4.00 -4.00 13.49
C ASP A 66 4.02 -4.03 11.96
N LEU A 67 2.86 -3.98 11.31
CA LEU A 67 2.75 -4.02 9.87
C LEU A 67 2.16 -2.72 9.37
N GLY A 68 2.76 -2.15 8.34
CA GLY A 68 2.24 -0.91 7.77
C GLY A 68 2.43 -0.84 6.26
N GLY A 69 1.65 0.04 5.64
CA GLY A 69 1.80 0.32 4.23
C GLY A 69 1.03 1.56 3.79
N PHE A 70 1.40 2.08 2.62
CA PHE A 70 0.70 3.16 1.96
C PHE A 70 0.10 2.67 0.64
N SER A 71 -1.14 3.04 0.33
CA SER A 71 -1.82 2.70 -0.93
C SER A 71 -1.82 1.19 -1.20
N LEU A 72 -1.06 0.70 -2.18
CA LEU A 72 -0.93 -0.73 -2.46
C LEU A 72 -0.39 -1.51 -1.25
N GLY A 73 0.55 -0.93 -0.50
CA GLY A 73 1.05 -1.51 0.74
C GLY A 73 -0.03 -1.64 1.80
N ALA A 74 -0.84 -0.61 2.01
CA ALA A 74 -1.98 -0.63 2.92
C ALA A 74 -3.01 -1.69 2.52
N ARG A 75 -3.34 -1.74 1.23
CA ARG A 75 -4.23 -2.76 0.68
C ARG A 75 -3.71 -4.18 0.93
N THR A 76 -2.42 -4.41 0.67
CA THR A 76 -1.78 -5.72 0.90
C THR A 76 -1.80 -6.12 2.37
N SER A 77 -1.51 -5.18 3.27
CA SER A 77 -1.55 -5.40 4.72
C SER A 77 -2.97 -5.72 5.21
N LEU A 78 -3.99 -5.00 4.73
CA LEU A 78 -5.39 -5.28 5.05
C LEU A 78 -5.83 -6.66 4.54
N HIS A 79 -5.45 -7.05 3.32
CA HIS A 79 -5.73 -8.40 2.83
C HIS A 79 -5.05 -9.48 3.68
N ALA A 80 -3.78 -9.28 4.05
CA ALA A 80 -3.04 -10.24 4.86
C ALA A 80 -3.68 -10.43 6.25
N THR A 81 -4.06 -9.34 6.89
CA THR A 81 -4.65 -9.38 8.25
C THR A 81 -6.10 -9.84 8.25
N ALA A 82 -6.94 -9.34 7.31
CA ALA A 82 -8.35 -9.73 7.20
C ALA A 82 -8.54 -11.23 6.93
N HIS A 83 -7.60 -11.86 6.21
CA HIS A 83 -7.60 -13.31 5.96
C HIS A 83 -6.81 -14.12 7.01
N GLY A 84 -6.28 -13.47 8.06
CA GLY A 84 -5.53 -14.15 9.12
C GLY A 84 -4.18 -14.72 8.68
N VAL A 85 -3.63 -14.28 7.54
CA VAL A 85 -2.30 -14.70 7.05
C VAL A 85 -1.19 -14.10 7.91
N LEU A 86 -1.35 -12.85 8.34
CA LEU A 86 -0.44 -12.14 9.25
C LEU A 86 -1.21 -11.60 10.44
N GLN A 87 -0.55 -11.58 11.60
CA GLN A 87 -1.12 -11.10 12.85
C GLN A 87 -0.12 -10.18 13.57
N PRO A 88 0.07 -8.94 13.05
CA PRO A 88 0.94 -7.96 13.69
C PRO A 88 0.32 -7.47 15.02
N ARG A 89 1.15 -6.84 15.88
CA ARG A 89 0.64 -6.15 17.10
C ARG A 89 -0.22 -4.94 16.72
N HIS A 90 0.25 -4.16 15.77
CA HIS A 90 -0.42 -2.96 15.27
C HIS A 90 -0.45 -2.95 13.73
N LEU A 91 -1.45 -2.32 13.18
CA LEU A 91 -1.60 -2.14 11.74
C LEU A 91 -1.62 -0.66 11.38
N VAL A 92 -0.82 -0.25 10.39
CA VAL A 92 -0.83 1.11 9.84
C VAL A 92 -1.32 1.08 8.38
N VAL A 93 -2.38 1.80 8.11
CA VAL A 93 -3.07 1.85 6.82
C VAL A 93 -3.02 3.28 6.28
N GLY A 94 -2.09 3.56 5.39
CA GLY A 94 -1.91 4.88 4.79
C GLY A 94 -2.52 5.00 3.39
N GLY A 95 -3.22 6.12 3.10
CA GLY A 95 -3.73 6.44 1.77
C GLY A 95 -4.69 5.39 1.21
N MET A 96 -5.55 4.83 2.04
CA MET A 96 -6.50 3.77 1.66
C MET A 96 -7.88 4.08 2.20
N GLY A 97 -8.88 3.79 1.39
CA GLY A 97 -10.29 3.86 1.74
C GLY A 97 -11.07 2.66 1.20
N THR A 98 -12.36 2.62 1.45
CA THR A 98 -13.24 1.47 1.13
C THR A 98 -13.26 1.10 -0.35
N ALA A 99 -13.23 2.08 -1.27
CA ALA A 99 -13.23 1.82 -2.72
C ALA A 99 -11.93 1.16 -3.21
N GLY A 100 -10.78 1.48 -2.60
CA GLY A 100 -9.50 0.84 -2.92
C GLY A 100 -9.45 -0.65 -2.53
N LEU A 101 -10.36 -1.10 -1.68
CA LEU A 101 -10.50 -2.50 -1.25
C LEU A 101 -11.58 -3.23 -2.04
N GLY A 102 -12.82 -2.76 -1.98
CA GLY A 102 -13.99 -3.45 -2.54
C GLY A 102 -14.22 -3.19 -4.03
N GLU A 103 -13.57 -2.19 -4.62
CA GLU A 103 -13.71 -1.84 -6.05
C GLU A 103 -12.35 -1.84 -6.79
N TRP A 104 -11.41 -2.65 -6.30
CA TRP A 104 -10.07 -2.74 -6.91
C TRP A 104 -10.10 -3.08 -8.40
N HIS A 105 -11.05 -3.91 -8.82
CA HIS A 105 -11.22 -4.27 -10.22
C HIS A 105 -11.35 -3.06 -11.15
N ARG A 106 -11.97 -1.95 -10.70
CA ARG A 106 -12.08 -0.69 -11.47
C ARG A 106 -10.74 0.00 -11.62
N ARG A 107 -9.97 0.05 -10.52
CA ARG A 107 -8.63 0.65 -10.52
C ARG A 107 -7.64 -0.17 -11.34
N ALA A 108 -7.69 -1.48 -11.23
CA ALA A 108 -6.91 -2.40 -12.04
C ALA A 108 -7.22 -2.24 -13.54
N ALA A 109 -8.49 -2.08 -13.91
CA ALA A 109 -8.89 -1.85 -15.30
C ALA A 109 -8.27 -0.56 -15.88
N LYS A 110 -8.20 0.53 -15.10
CA LYS A 110 -7.52 1.76 -15.50
C LYS A 110 -6.04 1.50 -15.76
N PHE A 111 -5.32 0.86 -14.83
CA PHE A 111 -3.90 0.56 -15.01
C PHE A 111 -3.64 -0.40 -16.17
N ARG A 112 -4.50 -1.41 -16.38
CA ARG A 112 -4.43 -2.29 -17.56
C ARG A 112 -4.51 -1.49 -18.86
N ARG A 113 -5.49 -0.58 -18.97
CA ARG A 113 -5.61 0.31 -20.13
C ARG A 113 -4.34 1.14 -20.34
N VAL A 114 -3.77 1.70 -19.29
CA VAL A 114 -2.52 2.49 -19.35
C VAL A 114 -1.37 1.62 -19.86
N ILE A 115 -1.23 0.39 -19.36
CA ILE A 115 -0.18 -0.54 -19.78
C ILE A 115 -0.35 -0.97 -21.24
N GLU A 116 -1.58 -1.31 -21.64
CA GLU A 116 -1.91 -1.78 -23.00
C GLU A 116 -1.73 -0.67 -24.06
N LYS A 117 -2.08 0.57 -23.71
CA LYS A 117 -2.01 1.73 -24.61
C LYS A 117 -0.82 2.65 -24.35
N PHE A 118 0.17 2.17 -23.65
CA PHE A 118 1.27 2.97 -23.09
C PHE A 118 1.93 3.92 -24.13
N ASP A 119 2.20 3.42 -25.32
CA ASP A 119 2.86 4.18 -26.38
C ASP A 119 1.88 5.02 -27.22
N GLU A 120 0.57 4.91 -26.98
CA GLU A 120 -0.50 5.57 -27.75
C GLU A 120 -1.17 6.72 -26.97
N ILE A 121 -0.89 6.87 -25.65
CA ILE A 121 -1.53 7.86 -24.79
C ILE A 121 -0.94 9.24 -25.06
N PRO A 122 -1.69 10.18 -25.68
CA PRO A 122 -1.20 11.52 -25.99
C PRO A 122 -1.24 12.44 -24.78
N ARG A 123 -0.50 13.54 -24.86
CA ARG A 123 -0.63 14.63 -23.88
C ARG A 123 -2.04 15.20 -23.90
N GLY A 124 -2.67 15.29 -22.72
CA GLY A 124 -4.06 15.73 -22.55
C GLY A 124 -5.06 14.58 -22.36
N ASP A 125 -4.66 13.32 -22.59
CA ASP A 125 -5.46 12.16 -22.20
C ASP A 125 -5.54 12.09 -20.65
N PRO A 126 -6.68 11.71 -20.06
CA PRO A 126 -6.81 11.53 -18.60
C PRO A 126 -5.80 10.57 -17.98
N ASP A 127 -5.31 9.61 -18.75
CA ASP A 127 -4.33 8.62 -18.30
C ASP A 127 -2.86 9.04 -18.53
N TYR A 128 -2.63 10.22 -19.14
CA TYR A 128 -1.28 10.69 -19.47
C TYR A 128 -0.34 10.72 -18.27
N PHE A 129 -0.78 11.26 -17.14
CA PHE A 129 0.04 11.31 -15.93
C PHE A 129 0.31 9.92 -15.33
N SER A 130 -0.65 9.01 -15.39
CA SER A 130 -0.45 7.62 -14.95
C SER A 130 0.57 6.91 -15.84
N MET A 131 0.53 7.13 -17.16
CA MET A 131 1.53 6.61 -18.10
C MET A 131 2.92 7.20 -17.83
N GLN A 132 3.03 8.52 -17.64
CA GLN A 132 4.30 9.18 -17.32
C GLN A 132 4.88 8.66 -15.99
N PHE A 133 4.03 8.42 -15.00
CA PHE A 133 4.44 7.82 -13.74
C PHE A 133 5.05 6.43 -13.94
N LEU A 134 4.35 5.51 -14.62
CA LEU A 134 4.88 4.18 -14.93
C LEU A 134 6.22 4.26 -15.70
N LYS A 135 6.31 5.20 -16.64
CA LYS A 135 7.55 5.44 -17.41
C LYS A 135 8.69 5.92 -16.51
N SER A 136 8.42 6.84 -15.60
CA SER A 136 9.44 7.38 -14.69
C SER A 136 9.96 6.35 -13.69
N GLN A 137 9.14 5.36 -13.34
CA GLN A 137 9.51 4.25 -12.46
C GLN A 137 10.18 3.09 -13.21
N GLY A 138 10.30 3.15 -14.54
CA GLY A 138 10.89 2.06 -15.33
C GLY A 138 10.14 0.73 -15.25
N VAL A 139 8.83 0.77 -15.02
CA VAL A 139 8.00 -0.42 -14.76
C VAL A 139 8.03 -1.40 -15.92
N ASP A 140 8.34 -2.68 -15.66
CA ASP A 140 8.15 -3.76 -16.63
C ASP A 140 6.65 -3.97 -16.87
N ARG A 141 6.19 -3.65 -18.08
CA ARG A 141 4.77 -3.67 -18.44
C ARG A 141 4.16 -5.07 -18.47
N VAL A 142 4.95 -6.08 -18.83
CA VAL A 142 4.49 -7.48 -18.84
C VAL A 142 4.27 -7.96 -17.42
N ALA A 143 5.27 -7.78 -16.58
CA ALA A 143 5.21 -8.14 -15.16
C ALA A 143 4.11 -7.35 -14.40
N ALA A 144 3.98 -6.05 -14.69
CA ALA A 144 2.93 -5.21 -14.08
C ALA A 144 1.53 -5.69 -14.47
N ARG A 145 1.32 -6.10 -15.72
CA ARG A 145 0.04 -6.66 -16.17
C ARG A 145 -0.28 -7.96 -15.43
N LEU A 146 0.68 -8.86 -15.30
CA LEU A 146 0.54 -10.10 -14.55
C LEU A 146 0.19 -9.83 -13.07
N LEU A 147 0.89 -8.88 -12.45
CA LEU A 147 0.65 -8.48 -11.06
C LEU A 147 -0.79 -7.98 -10.84
N LEU A 148 -1.31 -7.12 -11.73
CA LEU A 148 -2.67 -6.58 -11.61
C LEU A 148 -3.74 -7.67 -11.60
N ASP A 149 -3.48 -8.81 -12.24
CA ASP A 149 -4.44 -9.92 -12.34
C ASP A 149 -4.46 -10.80 -11.07
N THR A 150 -3.50 -10.59 -10.15
CA THR A 150 -3.41 -11.39 -8.90
C THR A 150 -4.17 -10.80 -7.72
N MET A 151 -4.68 -9.58 -7.84
CA MET A 151 -5.24 -8.81 -6.73
C MET A 151 -6.78 -8.78 -6.79
N PRO A 152 -7.48 -9.67 -6.06
CA PRO A 152 -8.94 -9.66 -5.98
C PRO A 152 -9.46 -8.49 -5.14
N ASP A 153 -10.72 -8.13 -5.30
CA ASP A 153 -11.42 -7.26 -4.34
C ASP A 153 -11.43 -7.91 -2.96
N LEU A 154 -11.43 -7.08 -1.91
CA LEU A 154 -11.62 -7.53 -0.53
C LEU A 154 -13.11 -7.41 -0.17
N ASP A 155 -13.68 -8.48 0.34
CA ASP A 155 -14.99 -8.39 1.02
C ASP A 155 -14.81 -7.55 2.30
N LEU A 156 -15.47 -6.39 2.34
CA LEU A 156 -15.37 -5.46 3.46
C LEU A 156 -15.88 -6.06 4.78
N ALA A 157 -16.72 -7.08 4.74
CA ALA A 157 -17.14 -7.80 5.94
C ALA A 157 -15.97 -8.48 6.68
N LEU A 158 -14.89 -8.84 5.95
CA LEU A 158 -13.70 -9.44 6.53
C LEU A 158 -12.87 -8.46 7.37
N LEU A 159 -13.10 -7.14 7.25
CA LEU A 159 -12.45 -6.15 8.10
C LEU A 159 -12.75 -6.35 9.59
N ALA A 160 -13.88 -6.97 9.92
CA ALA A 160 -14.21 -7.36 11.29
C ALA A 160 -13.23 -8.37 11.93
N ASN A 161 -12.41 -9.07 11.11
CA ASN A 161 -11.38 -9.98 11.60
C ASN A 161 -10.10 -9.26 12.04
N ILE A 162 -9.95 -7.97 11.73
CA ILE A 162 -8.79 -7.16 12.08
C ILE A 162 -8.97 -6.65 13.51
N THR A 163 -8.49 -7.40 14.48
CA THR A 163 -8.71 -7.13 15.91
C THR A 163 -7.57 -6.39 16.60
N MET A 164 -6.43 -6.20 15.92
CA MET A 164 -5.34 -5.40 16.43
C MET A 164 -5.63 -3.90 16.30
N PRO A 165 -5.05 -3.05 17.19
CA PRO A 165 -5.12 -1.61 17.04
C PRO A 165 -4.64 -1.18 15.65
N THR A 166 -5.40 -0.32 14.98
CA THR A 166 -5.15 0.08 13.61
C THR A 166 -5.14 1.60 13.48
N LEU A 167 -4.09 2.16 12.90
CA LEU A 167 -4.07 3.54 12.44
C LEU A 167 -4.53 3.59 10.98
N VAL A 168 -5.52 4.41 10.69
CA VAL A 168 -5.86 4.80 9.31
C VAL A 168 -5.43 6.24 9.11
N VAL A 169 -4.41 6.49 8.29
CA VAL A 169 -3.87 7.83 8.03
C VAL A 169 -4.02 8.19 6.55
N CYS A 170 -4.58 9.36 6.26
CA CYS A 170 -4.88 9.76 4.88
C CYS A 170 -4.68 11.25 4.67
N GLY A 171 -4.32 11.64 3.46
CA GLY A 171 -4.28 13.04 3.08
C GLY A 171 -5.68 13.68 3.09
N ASP A 172 -5.81 14.90 3.59
CA ASP A 172 -7.07 15.64 3.68
C ASP A 172 -7.70 15.94 2.30
N GLU A 173 -6.89 15.89 1.24
CA GLU A 173 -7.31 16.00 -0.16
C GLU A 173 -7.25 14.66 -0.92
N ASP A 174 -6.94 13.55 -0.26
CA ASP A 174 -6.87 12.22 -0.92
C ASP A 174 -8.27 11.67 -1.19
N ARG A 175 -8.59 11.46 -2.46
CA ARG A 175 -9.85 10.89 -2.93
C ARG A 175 -9.65 9.66 -3.81
N ASP A 176 -8.41 9.15 -3.89
CA ASP A 176 -8.04 8.12 -4.86
C ASP A 176 -8.62 6.74 -4.56
N ASN A 177 -8.75 6.40 -3.27
CA ASN A 177 -9.15 5.06 -2.81
C ASN A 177 -10.49 5.04 -2.04
N GLY A 178 -11.29 6.10 -2.16
CA GLY A 178 -12.54 6.25 -1.41
C GLY A 178 -12.33 6.83 0.00
N SER A 179 -13.31 6.69 0.87
CA SER A 179 -13.29 7.27 2.22
C SER A 179 -12.41 6.46 3.18
N ALA A 180 -11.36 7.08 3.69
CA ALA A 180 -10.52 6.52 4.75
C ALA A 180 -11.22 6.55 6.12
N GLU A 181 -12.04 7.58 6.37
CA GLU A 181 -12.86 7.69 7.59
C GLU A 181 -13.90 6.56 7.66
N GLU A 182 -14.57 6.27 6.53
CA GLU A 182 -15.48 5.12 6.43
C GLU A 182 -14.75 3.81 6.67
N LEU A 183 -13.54 3.63 6.11
CA LEU A 183 -12.71 2.47 6.36
C LEU A 183 -12.38 2.31 7.84
N ALA A 184 -11.99 3.39 8.52
CA ALA A 184 -11.74 3.36 9.97
C ALA A 184 -12.98 2.96 10.75
N GLY A 185 -14.16 3.42 10.35
CA GLY A 185 -15.45 3.05 10.96
C GLY A 185 -15.85 1.57 10.80
N LEU A 186 -15.28 0.85 9.82
CA LEU A 186 -15.51 -0.57 9.61
C LEU A 186 -14.54 -1.47 10.41
N LEU A 187 -13.46 -0.91 10.93
CA LEU A 187 -12.46 -1.64 11.70
C LEU A 187 -12.85 -1.67 13.19
N PRO A 188 -12.70 -2.81 13.89
CA PRO A 188 -13.07 -2.94 15.31
C PRO A 188 -12.35 -1.98 16.25
N ILE A 189 -11.04 -1.74 16.02
CA ILE A 189 -10.20 -0.90 16.87
C ILE A 189 -9.35 -0.02 15.93
N ALA A 190 -9.84 1.16 15.59
CA ALA A 190 -9.13 2.06 14.69
C ALA A 190 -9.13 3.51 15.18
N GLU A 191 -8.02 4.20 14.90
CA GLU A 191 -7.91 5.66 14.97
C GLU A 191 -7.75 6.21 13.56
N TYR A 192 -8.49 7.26 13.22
CA TYR A 192 -8.38 7.97 11.95
C TYR A 192 -7.62 9.27 12.14
N VAL A 193 -6.61 9.52 11.31
CA VAL A 193 -5.80 10.73 11.33
C VAL A 193 -5.69 11.30 9.92
N GLU A 194 -6.00 12.59 9.78
CA GLU A 194 -5.76 13.35 8.56
C GLU A 194 -4.38 14.01 8.59
N VAL A 195 -3.72 14.01 7.44
CA VAL A 195 -2.46 14.73 7.20
C VAL A 195 -2.61 15.61 5.95
N PRO A 196 -1.83 16.68 5.78
CA PRO A 196 -1.98 17.54 4.62
C PRO A 196 -1.67 16.85 3.29
N GLY A 197 -2.49 17.04 2.27
CA GLY A 197 -2.18 16.73 0.87
C GLY A 197 -3.09 15.72 0.19
N THR A 198 -2.85 15.59 -1.12
CA THR A 198 -3.47 14.57 -1.99
C THR A 198 -2.85 13.19 -1.76
N HIS A 199 -3.30 12.16 -2.48
CA HIS A 199 -2.76 10.80 -2.39
C HIS A 199 -1.22 10.75 -2.43
N MET A 200 -0.61 11.32 -3.46
CA MET A 200 0.85 11.36 -3.57
C MET A 200 1.46 12.58 -2.86
N GLY A 201 0.68 13.62 -2.62
CA GLY A 201 1.13 14.82 -1.94
C GLY A 201 1.43 14.58 -0.45
N SER A 202 0.61 13.80 0.23
CA SER A 202 0.80 13.46 1.65
C SER A 202 2.09 12.67 1.90
N VAL A 203 2.49 11.81 0.95
CA VAL A 203 3.78 11.07 1.03
C VAL A 203 4.99 12.01 1.06
N THR A 204 4.87 13.21 0.50
CA THR A 204 5.98 14.18 0.46
C THR A 204 6.05 15.08 1.70
N LYS A 205 5.18 14.86 2.68
CA LYS A 205 5.02 15.69 3.88
C LYS A 205 5.51 14.95 5.12
N ALA A 206 6.29 15.64 5.96
CA ALA A 206 6.80 15.07 7.21
C ALA A 206 5.66 14.59 8.13
N GLU A 207 4.52 15.27 8.09
CA GLU A 207 3.33 14.97 8.90
C GLU A 207 2.84 13.52 8.76
N LEU A 208 3.06 12.86 7.60
CA LEU A 208 2.74 11.44 7.43
C LEU A 208 3.59 10.56 8.35
N GLY A 209 4.91 10.74 8.31
CA GLY A 209 5.85 10.01 9.16
C GLY A 209 5.65 10.32 10.64
N GLU A 210 5.45 11.59 10.98
CA GLU A 210 5.21 12.05 12.35
C GLU A 210 3.92 11.47 12.93
N ALA A 211 2.83 11.43 12.16
CA ALA A 211 1.56 10.83 12.57
C ALA A 211 1.71 9.34 12.86
N ILE A 212 2.38 8.59 11.98
CA ILE A 212 2.64 7.15 12.16
C ILE A 212 3.52 6.92 13.39
N ALA A 213 4.67 7.61 13.48
CA ALA A 213 5.62 7.45 14.58
C ALA A 213 5.01 7.85 15.94
N GLY A 214 4.24 8.94 15.95
CA GLY A 214 3.54 9.41 17.15
C GLY A 214 2.47 8.45 17.62
N TRP A 215 1.74 7.81 16.71
CA TRP A 215 0.72 6.82 17.04
C TRP A 215 1.36 5.52 17.57
N LEU A 216 2.36 4.98 16.89
CA LEU A 216 3.10 3.79 17.32
C LEU A 216 3.69 3.98 18.72
N ALA A 217 4.27 5.14 19.01
CA ALA A 217 4.85 5.43 20.33
C ALA A 217 3.82 5.51 21.48
N LYS A 218 2.53 5.74 21.18
CA LYS A 218 1.46 5.76 22.21
C LYS A 218 0.86 4.39 22.46
N THR A 219 0.97 3.47 21.49
CA THR A 219 0.35 2.15 21.52
C THR A 219 1.34 1.02 21.85
N ALA A 220 2.64 1.34 21.90
CA ALA A 220 3.74 0.42 22.21
C ALA A 220 3.71 -0.13 23.64
#